data_ace7f255e0000989f55de8a62ccad167
#
_entry.id   ace7f255e0000989f55de8a62ccad167
#
_cell.length_a   1.000
_cell.length_b   1.000
_cell.length_c   1.000
_cell.angle_alpha   90.00
_cell.angle_beta   90.00
_cell.angle_gamma   90.00
#
_symmetry.space_group_name_H-M   'P 1'
#
loop_
_entity.id
_entity.type
_entity.pdbx_description
1 polymer ?
#
loop_
_entity_poly.entity_id
_entity_poly.type
_entity_poly.pdbx_seq_one_letter_code
_entity_poly.pdbx_strand_id
1 'polypeptide(L)'
;LANDTIVVYFCDNGPNGNRWNGGMKGRKGSTDEGGVRSPLLVRWPGKIKAGKTVPQISAAIDLLPTLAELAEVPVASRKPLDGVSLKPLLLTRKNGWPGRNIYSHWRGRVSLRTQRFRLDHQGRLYDMLKDPGQSKDVAGDHPAIATRLRAAKDSWSKGLLPELKQPPRPFVLGHPGSKYTQLPARDALSSGAIRRSNRFPNCSFFTNWKSIEDSITWNVEVPADGIFEVELYYACGKEDVGSIIELSMQSGASGAIPGSSVRAKVNQPHDPPLRGAGEDCVKRTESYVKDFRPLKLGRMKLSRGAGKLTLRALEKPGSQVMEVRLLFFTRVND
;
A
#
# COMPACT_ATOMS: atom_id res chain seq x y z
N LEU A 1 3.69 -5.19 30.05
CA LEU A 1 3.70 -5.14 28.56
C LEU A 1 5.02 -4.60 28.01
N ALA A 2 5.64 -3.55 28.61
CA ALA A 2 6.80 -2.89 28.01
C ALA A 2 8.00 -3.79 27.74
N ASN A 3 8.28 -4.75 28.62
CA ASN A 3 9.40 -5.69 28.50
C ASN A 3 9.13 -6.83 27.50
N ASP A 4 7.85 -7.08 27.20
CA ASP A 4 7.41 -8.15 26.30
C ASP A 4 6.92 -7.59 24.94
N THR A 5 7.23 -6.32 24.67
CA THR A 5 6.83 -5.64 23.45
C THR A 5 8.04 -5.23 22.63
N ILE A 6 8.08 -5.66 21.36
CA ILE A 6 9.04 -5.20 20.37
C ILE A 6 8.44 -3.98 19.69
N VAL A 7 9.11 -2.83 19.78
CA VAL A 7 8.74 -1.61 19.07
C VAL A 7 9.68 -1.44 17.88
N VAL A 8 9.12 -1.35 16.68
CA VAL A 8 9.87 -1.10 15.45
C VAL A 8 9.40 0.21 14.84
N TYR A 9 10.33 1.11 14.56
CA TYR A 9 10.08 2.35 13.84
C TYR A 9 10.92 2.39 12.57
N PHE A 10 10.29 2.63 11.44
CA PHE A 10 10.95 2.86 10.15
C PHE A 10 10.03 3.65 9.22
N CYS A 11 10.59 4.21 8.14
CA CYS A 11 9.81 4.85 7.08
C CYS A 11 9.80 3.97 5.84
N ASP A 12 8.76 4.09 5.02
CA ASP A 12 8.56 3.33 3.79
C ASP A 12 9.57 3.72 2.68
N ASN A 13 10.06 4.97 2.71
CA ASN A 13 11.00 5.53 1.74
C ASN A 13 11.77 6.71 2.35
N GLY A 14 12.69 7.27 1.58
CA GLY A 14 13.37 8.51 1.92
C GLY A 14 12.44 9.74 1.90
N PRO A 15 12.95 10.94 2.25
CA PRO A 15 12.15 12.15 2.40
C PRO A 15 11.46 12.57 1.11
N ASN A 16 10.27 13.13 1.24
CA ASN A 16 9.49 13.62 0.09
C ASN A 16 10.04 14.95 -0.49
N GLY A 17 10.67 15.76 0.35
CA GLY A 17 11.25 17.06 -0.05
C GLY A 17 12.76 17.08 -0.06
N ASN A 18 13.32 18.26 -0.41
CA ASN A 18 14.76 18.50 -0.39
C ASN A 18 15.27 18.94 1.01
N ARG A 19 14.58 18.52 2.08
CA ARG A 19 15.07 18.70 3.45
C ARG A 19 16.36 17.91 3.64
N TRP A 20 17.03 18.16 4.75
CA TRP A 20 18.23 17.43 5.11
C TRP A 20 17.99 15.90 5.11
N ASN A 21 18.77 15.20 4.32
CA ASN A 21 18.73 13.75 4.16
C ASN A 21 20.11 13.10 4.36
N GLY A 22 21.00 13.75 5.10
CA GLY A 22 22.38 13.27 5.31
C GLY A 22 23.28 13.44 4.08
N GLY A 23 22.96 14.31 3.15
CA GLY A 23 23.72 14.50 1.90
C GLY A 23 23.55 13.36 0.90
N MET A 24 22.63 12.41 1.12
CA MET A 24 22.39 11.30 0.21
C MET A 24 21.69 11.77 -1.08
N LYS A 25 22.11 11.20 -2.20
CA LYS A 25 21.49 11.46 -3.52
C LYS A 25 20.06 10.97 -3.59
N GLY A 26 19.19 11.80 -4.17
CA GLY A 26 17.80 11.43 -4.42
C GLY A 26 16.87 11.67 -3.25
N ARG A 27 15.60 11.38 -3.48
CA ARG A 27 14.48 11.52 -2.54
C ARG A 27 13.38 10.54 -2.92
N LYS A 28 12.25 10.52 -2.20
CA LYS A 28 11.06 9.71 -2.52
C LYS A 28 10.77 9.68 -4.03
N GLY A 29 10.63 8.47 -4.58
CA GLY A 29 10.44 8.24 -6.01
C GLY A 29 11.74 8.07 -6.80
N SER A 30 12.92 8.05 -6.14
CA SER A 30 14.18 7.58 -6.74
C SER A 30 14.61 6.25 -6.10
N THR A 31 15.47 5.50 -6.82
CA THR A 31 16.10 4.29 -6.32
C THR A 31 17.53 4.54 -5.82
N ASP A 32 17.95 5.81 -5.71
CA ASP A 32 19.20 6.22 -5.07
C ASP A 32 19.08 6.14 -3.54
N GLU A 33 20.21 6.24 -2.83
CA GLU A 33 20.26 6.05 -1.37
C GLU A 33 19.28 6.96 -0.63
N GLY A 34 19.19 8.25 -0.98
CA GLY A 34 18.27 9.20 -0.34
C GLY A 34 16.80 8.96 -0.66
N GLY A 35 16.49 8.18 -1.70
CA GLY A 35 15.11 7.79 -2.02
C GLY A 35 14.62 6.55 -1.32
N VAL A 36 15.52 5.64 -0.93
CA VAL A 36 15.18 4.31 -0.41
C VAL A 36 15.66 4.06 1.02
N ARG A 37 16.68 4.79 1.50
CA ARG A 37 17.15 4.65 2.87
C ARG A 37 16.24 5.36 3.84
N SER A 38 15.88 4.66 4.90
CA SER A 38 15.13 5.21 6.03
C SER A 38 15.77 4.78 7.36
N PRO A 39 15.52 5.48 8.47
CA PRO A 39 15.90 4.98 9.78
C PRO A 39 15.19 3.66 10.05
N LEU A 40 15.87 2.74 10.73
CA LEU A 40 15.28 1.54 11.33
C LEU A 40 15.69 1.51 12.79
N LEU A 41 14.73 1.70 13.69
CA LEU A 41 14.93 1.65 15.13
C LEU A 41 14.16 0.47 15.70
N VAL A 42 14.83 -0.34 16.50
CA VAL A 42 14.21 -1.51 17.16
C VAL A 42 14.46 -1.43 18.65
N ARG A 43 13.40 -1.49 19.44
CA ARG A 43 13.46 -1.47 20.89
C ARG A 43 12.80 -2.71 21.47
N TRP A 44 13.54 -3.45 22.30
CA TRP A 44 13.03 -4.55 23.11
C TRP A 44 13.79 -4.57 24.44
N PRO A 45 13.24 -3.98 25.51
CA PRO A 45 13.92 -3.86 26.79
C PRO A 45 14.32 -5.23 27.34
N GLY A 46 15.50 -5.29 27.95
CA GLY A 46 16.05 -6.53 28.51
C GLY A 46 16.56 -7.56 27.49
N LYS A 47 16.26 -7.40 26.19
CA LYS A 47 16.69 -8.30 25.12
C LYS A 47 17.66 -7.63 24.14
N ILE A 48 17.36 -6.43 23.68
CA ILE A 48 18.22 -5.65 22.79
C ILE A 48 18.93 -4.57 23.60
N LYS A 49 20.27 -4.55 23.56
CA LYS A 49 21.06 -3.55 24.27
C LYS A 49 20.75 -2.13 23.77
N ALA A 50 20.45 -1.23 24.70
CA ALA A 50 20.24 0.19 24.37
C ALA A 50 21.51 0.81 23.74
N GLY A 51 21.31 1.75 22.78
CA GLY A 51 22.40 2.42 22.10
C GLY A 51 23.20 1.55 21.11
N LYS A 52 22.77 0.31 20.86
CA LYS A 52 23.43 -0.57 19.88
C LYS A 52 23.22 -0.03 18.46
N THR A 53 24.31 0.14 17.71
CA THR A 53 24.28 0.44 16.27
C THR A 53 24.66 -0.82 15.48
N VAL A 54 23.87 -1.10 14.43
CA VAL A 54 24.08 -2.22 13.50
C VAL A 54 24.41 -1.65 12.12
N PRO A 55 25.68 -1.73 11.66
CA PRO A 55 26.10 -1.13 10.40
C PRO A 55 25.78 -1.96 9.15
N GLN A 56 25.29 -3.18 9.32
CA GLN A 56 24.93 -4.07 8.23
C GLN A 56 23.68 -3.57 7.52
N ILE A 57 23.70 -3.64 6.18
CA ILE A 57 22.54 -3.26 5.37
C ILE A 57 21.38 -4.20 5.64
N SER A 58 20.21 -3.59 5.76
CA SER A 58 18.92 -4.30 5.93
C SER A 58 17.84 -3.62 5.07
N ALA A 59 16.72 -4.31 4.90
CA ALA A 59 15.57 -3.79 4.17
C ALA A 59 14.26 -4.24 4.84
N ALA A 60 13.13 -3.64 4.46
CA ALA A 60 11.82 -4.00 5.02
C ALA A 60 11.45 -5.48 4.85
N ILE A 61 11.97 -6.14 3.80
CA ILE A 61 11.80 -7.59 3.58
C ILE A 61 12.36 -8.44 4.72
N ASP A 62 13.29 -7.90 5.51
CA ASP A 62 13.92 -8.60 6.64
C ASP A 62 13.05 -8.58 7.90
N LEU A 63 12.04 -7.72 7.97
CA LEU A 63 11.21 -7.57 9.17
C LEU A 63 10.39 -8.83 9.46
N LEU A 64 9.77 -9.43 8.43
CA LEU A 64 8.96 -10.63 8.62
C LEU A 64 9.79 -11.79 9.20
N PRO A 65 10.91 -12.24 8.58
CA PRO A 65 11.70 -13.33 9.16
C PRO A 65 12.31 -12.96 10.52
N THR A 66 12.65 -11.69 10.75
CA THR A 66 13.19 -11.23 12.04
C THR A 66 12.16 -11.31 13.15
N LEU A 67 10.97 -10.74 12.92
CA LEU A 67 9.93 -10.71 13.95
C LEU A 67 9.38 -12.10 14.23
N ALA A 68 9.21 -12.93 13.20
CA ALA A 68 8.80 -14.32 13.37
C ALA A 68 9.81 -15.12 14.22
N GLU A 69 11.11 -14.99 13.94
CA GLU A 69 12.15 -15.67 14.71
C GLU A 69 12.28 -15.12 16.14
N LEU A 70 12.08 -13.82 16.36
CA LEU A 70 12.09 -13.22 17.69
C LEU A 70 10.89 -13.64 18.53
N ALA A 71 9.73 -13.82 17.88
CA ALA A 71 8.49 -14.28 18.51
C ALA A 71 8.37 -15.82 18.58
N GLU A 72 9.33 -16.56 18.04
CA GLU A 72 9.32 -18.02 17.96
C GLU A 72 8.10 -18.59 17.21
N VAL A 73 7.62 -17.84 16.21
CA VAL A 73 6.48 -18.22 15.37
C VAL A 73 7.00 -18.67 13.99
N PRO A 74 6.59 -19.85 13.51
CA PRO A 74 6.99 -20.32 12.19
C PRO A 74 6.39 -19.43 11.08
N VAL A 75 7.17 -19.14 10.05
CA VAL A 75 6.67 -18.45 8.86
C VAL A 75 6.08 -19.46 7.90
N ALA A 76 4.75 -19.47 7.77
CA ALA A 76 4.05 -20.27 6.77
C ALA A 76 4.12 -19.56 5.41
N SER A 77 5.14 -19.82 4.62
CA SER A 77 5.27 -19.31 3.26
C SER A 77 5.43 -20.43 2.25
N ARG A 78 4.67 -20.36 1.14
CA ARG A 78 4.80 -21.29 0.02
C ARG A 78 6.00 -20.97 -0.88
N LYS A 79 6.57 -19.77 -0.75
CA LYS A 79 7.72 -19.30 -1.51
C LYS A 79 8.86 -18.97 -0.55
N PRO A 80 10.12 -19.15 -0.94
CA PRO A 80 11.27 -18.68 -0.16
C PRO A 80 11.13 -17.18 0.13
N LEU A 81 11.57 -16.75 1.31
CA LEU A 81 11.65 -15.34 1.63
C LEU A 81 12.91 -14.74 1.05
N ASP A 82 12.81 -13.55 0.44
CA ASP A 82 13.97 -12.77 -0.01
C ASP A 82 14.70 -12.09 1.16
N GLY A 83 14.00 -11.89 2.28
CA GLY A 83 14.53 -11.32 3.52
C GLY A 83 15.27 -12.33 4.37
N VAL A 84 16.16 -11.84 5.20
CA VAL A 84 16.93 -12.62 6.19
C VAL A 84 16.66 -12.10 7.59
N SER A 85 16.65 -12.99 8.58
CA SER A 85 16.45 -12.56 9.98
C SER A 85 17.63 -11.74 10.51
N LEU A 86 17.33 -10.58 11.07
CA LEU A 86 18.27 -9.71 11.76
C LEU A 86 18.48 -10.08 13.23
N LYS A 87 17.79 -11.11 13.75
CA LYS A 87 17.93 -11.55 15.17
C LYS A 87 19.38 -11.73 15.60
N PRO A 88 20.29 -12.37 14.81
CA PRO A 88 21.70 -12.48 15.21
C PRO A 88 22.40 -11.14 15.36
N LEU A 89 22.04 -10.13 14.54
CA LEU A 89 22.59 -8.79 14.64
C LEU A 89 22.01 -8.00 15.81
N LEU A 90 20.75 -8.22 16.16
CA LEU A 90 20.06 -7.53 17.24
C LEU A 90 20.46 -8.05 18.62
N LEU A 91 20.48 -9.39 18.82
CA LEU A 91 20.67 -10.00 20.13
C LEU A 91 22.13 -10.37 20.43
N THR A 92 22.90 -10.75 19.41
CA THR A 92 24.29 -11.19 19.59
C THR A 92 25.26 -10.31 18.82
N ARG A 93 26.55 -10.34 19.17
CA ARG A 93 27.62 -9.78 18.33
C ARG A 93 28.17 -10.92 17.48
N LYS A 94 27.50 -11.24 16.37
CA LYS A 94 27.99 -12.29 15.47
C LYS A 94 28.94 -11.67 14.45
N ASN A 95 30.19 -12.11 14.43
CA ASN A 95 31.11 -11.88 13.32
C ASN A 95 30.66 -12.77 12.15
N GLY A 96 30.83 -12.27 10.90
CA GLY A 96 30.55 -13.08 9.73
C GLY A 96 29.11 -12.94 9.17
N TRP A 97 28.58 -11.71 9.12
CA TRP A 97 27.33 -11.45 8.39
C TRP A 97 27.54 -11.66 6.88
N PRO A 98 26.74 -12.51 6.21
CA PRO A 98 26.94 -12.81 4.79
C PRO A 98 26.72 -11.58 3.93
N GLY A 99 27.55 -11.44 2.89
CA GLY A 99 27.31 -10.43 1.85
C GLY A 99 25.98 -10.68 1.13
N ARG A 100 25.24 -9.62 0.85
CA ARG A 100 23.93 -9.75 0.19
C ARG A 100 23.68 -8.58 -0.77
N ASN A 101 22.77 -8.81 -1.68
CA ASN A 101 22.22 -7.82 -2.59
C ASN A 101 20.83 -7.39 -2.12
N ILE A 102 20.60 -6.09 -1.98
CA ILE A 102 19.28 -5.51 -1.75
C ILE A 102 18.90 -4.74 -3.01
N TYR A 103 17.78 -5.12 -3.63
CA TYR A 103 17.25 -4.48 -4.82
C TYR A 103 16.20 -3.46 -4.44
N SER A 104 16.21 -2.32 -5.13
CA SER A 104 15.17 -1.30 -5.02
C SER A 104 14.61 -1.00 -6.41
N HIS A 105 13.28 -0.99 -6.51
CA HIS A 105 12.58 -0.78 -7.77
C HIS A 105 11.56 0.35 -7.64
N TRP A 106 11.53 1.21 -8.65
CA TRP A 106 10.49 2.22 -8.82
C TRP A 106 10.25 2.50 -10.30
N ARG A 107 9.03 2.24 -10.80
CA ARG A 107 8.61 2.52 -12.19
C ARG A 107 9.60 2.03 -13.25
N GLY A 108 10.05 0.79 -13.16
CA GLY A 108 10.99 0.17 -14.07
C GLY A 108 12.47 0.50 -13.81
N ARG A 109 12.78 1.43 -12.91
CA ARG A 109 14.16 1.73 -12.50
C ARG A 109 14.57 0.78 -11.38
N VAL A 110 15.67 0.06 -11.57
CA VAL A 110 16.20 -0.87 -10.59
C VAL A 110 17.59 -0.43 -10.17
N SER A 111 17.84 -0.38 -8.87
CA SER A 111 19.16 -0.24 -8.28
C SER A 111 19.48 -1.43 -7.38
N LEU A 112 20.76 -1.65 -7.12
CA LEU A 112 21.26 -2.73 -6.30
C LEU A 112 22.23 -2.21 -5.25
N ARG A 113 22.05 -2.61 -3.98
CA ARG A 113 22.89 -2.22 -2.83
C ARG A 113 23.54 -3.46 -2.24
N THR A 114 24.89 -3.44 -2.13
CA THR A 114 25.67 -4.35 -1.28
C THR A 114 26.14 -3.60 -0.05
N GLN A 115 26.86 -4.25 0.86
CA GLN A 115 27.37 -3.58 2.05
C GLN A 115 28.23 -2.35 1.71
N ARG A 116 29.06 -2.42 0.67
CA ARG A 116 29.96 -1.35 0.28
C ARG A 116 29.50 -0.57 -0.95
N PHE A 117 28.97 -1.22 -1.97
CA PHE A 117 28.70 -0.60 -3.25
C PHE A 117 27.19 -0.46 -3.51
N ARG A 118 26.84 0.60 -4.25
CA ARG A 118 25.53 0.76 -4.89
C ARG A 118 25.71 0.85 -6.39
N LEU A 119 24.95 0.04 -7.13
CA LEU A 119 24.76 0.18 -8.57
C LEU A 119 23.43 0.91 -8.80
N ASP A 120 23.45 2.08 -9.45
CA ASP A 120 22.20 2.81 -9.76
C ASP A 120 21.47 2.21 -10.97
N HIS A 121 20.30 2.78 -11.29
CA HIS A 121 19.49 2.31 -12.42
C HIS A 121 20.16 2.53 -13.79
N GLN A 122 21.12 3.46 -13.88
CA GLN A 122 21.88 3.75 -15.10
C GLN A 122 23.16 2.90 -15.22
N GLY A 123 23.43 2.06 -14.22
CA GLY A 123 24.61 1.17 -14.22
C GLY A 123 25.90 1.84 -13.71
N ARG A 124 25.80 3.02 -13.07
CA ARG A 124 26.93 3.68 -12.38
C ARG A 124 27.14 3.05 -11.01
N LEU A 125 28.39 2.92 -10.61
CA LEU A 125 28.79 2.28 -9.36
C LEU A 125 29.31 3.34 -8.37
N TYR A 126 28.86 3.25 -7.11
CA TYR A 126 29.26 4.16 -6.04
C TYR A 126 29.79 3.38 -4.85
N ASP A 127 30.89 3.85 -4.24
CA ASP A 127 31.44 3.32 -2.99
C ASP A 127 30.74 3.99 -1.81
N MET A 128 29.75 3.37 -1.24
CA MET A 128 28.88 3.94 -0.20
C MET A 128 29.55 4.14 1.16
N LEU A 129 30.75 3.59 1.36
CA LEU A 129 31.54 3.84 2.57
C LEU A 129 32.32 5.14 2.45
N LYS A 130 32.77 5.49 1.23
CA LYS A 130 33.56 6.68 0.95
C LYS A 130 32.73 7.85 0.42
N ASP A 131 31.65 7.53 -0.32
CA ASP A 131 30.78 8.48 -1.01
C ASP A 131 29.30 8.13 -0.79
N PRO A 132 28.76 8.31 0.44
CA PRO A 132 27.35 8.07 0.71
C PRO A 132 26.40 8.99 -0.08
N GLY A 133 26.92 10.12 -0.60
CA GLY A 133 26.20 11.06 -1.45
C GLY A 133 26.06 10.63 -2.90
N GLN A 134 26.75 9.57 -3.33
CA GLN A 134 26.76 9.09 -4.72
C GLN A 134 27.17 10.18 -5.73
N SER A 135 28.25 10.86 -5.46
CA SER A 135 28.78 11.97 -6.29
C SER A 135 29.71 11.46 -7.39
N LYS A 136 30.52 10.40 -7.13
CA LYS A 136 31.52 9.88 -8.03
C LYS A 136 31.23 8.47 -8.50
N ASP A 137 31.10 8.29 -9.81
CA ASP A 137 31.04 6.95 -10.43
C ASP A 137 32.44 6.30 -10.38
N VAL A 138 32.52 5.15 -9.74
CA VAL A 138 33.75 4.35 -9.59
C VAL A 138 33.69 3.04 -10.39
N ALA A 139 32.80 2.92 -11.38
CA ALA A 139 32.68 1.71 -12.20
C ALA A 139 33.97 1.38 -12.96
N GLY A 140 34.69 2.40 -13.42
CA GLY A 140 36.01 2.28 -14.06
C GLY A 140 37.09 1.79 -13.11
N ASP A 141 37.06 2.22 -11.83
CA ASP A 141 38.03 1.83 -10.80
C ASP A 141 37.76 0.38 -10.31
N HIS A 142 36.52 -0.14 -10.49
CA HIS A 142 36.08 -1.45 -10.02
C HIS A 142 35.32 -2.25 -11.11
N PRO A 143 35.91 -2.51 -12.30
CA PRO A 143 35.19 -3.07 -13.45
C PRO A 143 34.60 -4.46 -13.19
N ALA A 144 35.29 -5.33 -12.49
CA ALA A 144 34.81 -6.67 -12.16
C ALA A 144 33.56 -6.61 -11.22
N ILE A 145 33.56 -5.68 -10.26
CA ILE A 145 32.42 -5.48 -9.36
C ILE A 145 31.23 -4.92 -10.14
N ALA A 146 31.46 -3.89 -10.96
CA ALA A 146 30.42 -3.27 -11.78
C ALA A 146 29.76 -4.32 -12.72
N THR A 147 30.55 -5.14 -13.40
CA THR A 147 30.06 -6.20 -14.28
C THR A 147 29.21 -7.22 -13.52
N ARG A 148 29.70 -7.72 -12.39
CA ARG A 148 28.96 -8.66 -11.53
C ARG A 148 27.64 -8.10 -11.06
N LEU A 149 27.62 -6.83 -10.59
CA LEU A 149 26.40 -6.22 -10.06
C LEU A 149 25.41 -5.86 -11.16
N ARG A 150 25.86 -5.49 -12.35
CA ARG A 150 25.00 -5.33 -13.55
C ARG A 150 24.31 -6.65 -13.90
N ALA A 151 25.08 -7.73 -13.99
CA ALA A 151 24.53 -9.05 -14.28
C ALA A 151 23.50 -9.49 -13.24
N ALA A 152 23.76 -9.27 -11.94
CA ALA A 152 22.80 -9.56 -10.86
C ALA A 152 21.54 -8.71 -10.96
N LYS A 153 21.66 -7.39 -11.24
CA LYS A 153 20.54 -6.48 -11.43
C LYS A 153 19.68 -6.90 -12.62
N ASP A 154 20.30 -7.27 -13.74
CA ASP A 154 19.62 -7.66 -14.97
C ASP A 154 18.88 -9.00 -14.78
N SER A 155 19.50 -9.98 -14.12
CA SER A 155 18.86 -11.25 -13.78
C SER A 155 17.61 -11.03 -12.90
N TRP A 156 17.73 -10.24 -11.85
CA TRP A 156 16.60 -9.90 -10.97
C TRP A 156 15.49 -9.18 -11.74
N SER A 157 15.87 -8.23 -12.62
CA SER A 157 14.91 -7.46 -13.42
C SER A 157 14.15 -8.34 -14.40
N LYS A 158 14.83 -9.28 -15.06
CA LYS A 158 14.21 -10.25 -16.00
C LYS A 158 13.19 -11.15 -15.28
N GLY A 159 13.45 -11.51 -14.02
CA GLY A 159 12.54 -12.35 -13.25
C GLY A 159 11.29 -11.64 -12.73
N LEU A 160 11.37 -10.35 -12.44
CA LEU A 160 10.30 -9.62 -11.73
C LEU A 160 9.59 -8.55 -12.55
N LEU A 161 10.29 -7.81 -13.43
CA LEU A 161 9.65 -6.72 -14.18
C LEU A 161 8.53 -7.15 -15.13
N PRO A 162 8.50 -8.36 -15.71
CA PRO A 162 7.36 -8.84 -16.50
C PRO A 162 6.05 -8.86 -15.70
N GLU A 163 6.10 -9.06 -14.38
CA GLU A 163 4.92 -9.02 -13.51
C GLU A 163 4.21 -7.65 -13.55
N LEU A 164 4.94 -6.55 -13.82
CA LEU A 164 4.35 -5.21 -13.96
C LEU A 164 3.45 -5.04 -15.18
N LYS A 165 3.56 -5.94 -16.16
CA LYS A 165 2.73 -5.95 -17.37
C LYS A 165 1.44 -6.75 -17.19
N GLN A 166 1.30 -7.47 -16.09
CA GLN A 166 0.08 -8.18 -15.77
C GLN A 166 -1.07 -7.20 -15.51
N PRO A 167 -2.29 -7.52 -15.92
CA PRO A 167 -3.45 -6.72 -15.59
C PRO A 167 -3.60 -6.61 -14.06
N PRO A 168 -4.20 -5.53 -13.55
CA PRO A 168 -4.46 -5.38 -12.13
C PRO A 168 -5.25 -6.59 -11.61
N ARG A 169 -4.80 -7.17 -10.50
CA ARG A 169 -5.52 -8.26 -9.85
C ARG A 169 -6.85 -7.74 -9.30
N PRO A 170 -7.93 -8.54 -9.39
CA PRO A 170 -9.19 -8.18 -8.76
C PRO A 170 -9.02 -8.10 -7.24
N PHE A 171 -9.86 -7.30 -6.60
CA PHE A 171 -9.94 -7.27 -5.14
C PHE A 171 -10.51 -8.59 -4.62
N VAL A 172 -9.86 -9.18 -3.62
CA VAL A 172 -10.41 -10.34 -2.91
C VAL A 172 -11.52 -9.86 -1.99
N LEU A 173 -12.75 -10.28 -2.25
CA LEU A 173 -13.93 -9.92 -1.47
C LEU A 173 -14.41 -11.13 -0.67
N GLY A 174 -14.42 -11.01 0.65
CA GLY A 174 -14.97 -12.02 1.53
C GLY A 174 -14.12 -13.29 1.64
N HIS A 175 -12.81 -13.15 1.87
CA HIS A 175 -11.96 -14.31 2.17
C HIS A 175 -12.47 -15.05 3.41
N PRO A 176 -12.60 -16.42 3.40
CA PRO A 176 -13.16 -17.19 4.53
C PRO A 176 -12.43 -16.97 5.87
N GLY A 177 -11.14 -16.73 5.82
CA GLY A 177 -10.32 -16.43 7.01
C GLY A 177 -10.42 -14.98 7.51
N SER A 178 -11.29 -14.15 6.92
CA SER A 178 -11.46 -12.74 7.31
C SER A 178 -12.93 -12.37 7.43
N LYS A 179 -13.32 -11.88 8.60
CA LYS A 179 -14.69 -11.40 8.85
C LYS A 179 -15.00 -10.13 8.05
N TYR A 180 -14.00 -9.29 7.78
CA TYR A 180 -14.16 -7.98 7.20
C TYR A 180 -13.43 -7.84 5.87
N THR A 181 -14.03 -7.11 4.93
CA THR A 181 -13.38 -6.67 3.69
C THR A 181 -13.68 -5.21 3.44
N GLN A 182 -12.65 -4.43 3.13
CA GLN A 182 -12.78 -3.04 2.72
C GLN A 182 -12.43 -2.89 1.25
N LEU A 183 -13.27 -2.19 0.50
CA LEU A 183 -13.01 -1.79 -0.88
C LEU A 183 -12.93 -0.26 -0.95
N PRO A 184 -11.72 0.33 -0.93
CA PRO A 184 -11.55 1.77 -1.04
C PRO A 184 -12.06 2.29 -2.38
N ALA A 185 -12.84 3.39 -2.36
CA ALA A 185 -13.31 4.02 -3.59
C ALA A 185 -12.14 4.51 -4.45
N ARG A 186 -11.11 5.08 -3.83
CA ARG A 186 -9.92 5.61 -4.51
C ARG A 186 -9.22 4.62 -5.46
N ASP A 187 -9.37 3.33 -5.22
CA ASP A 187 -8.73 2.25 -5.98
C ASP A 187 -9.70 1.60 -6.99
N ALA A 188 -10.97 2.08 -7.02
CA ALA A 188 -11.98 1.70 -7.99
C ALA A 188 -11.81 2.43 -9.32
N LEU A 189 -12.60 2.01 -10.31
CA LEU A 189 -12.78 2.71 -11.56
C LEU A 189 -14.05 3.58 -11.46
N SER A 190 -13.97 4.82 -11.95
CA SER A 190 -15.12 5.72 -12.00
C SER A 190 -15.46 6.07 -13.44
N SER A 191 -16.74 6.30 -13.73
CA SER A 191 -17.22 6.81 -15.02
C SER A 191 -17.70 8.26 -14.90
N GLY A 192 -17.86 8.92 -16.04
CA GLY A 192 -18.43 10.24 -16.17
C GLY A 192 -17.64 11.33 -15.44
N ALA A 193 -18.33 12.13 -14.65
CA ALA A 193 -17.74 13.26 -13.92
C ALA A 193 -17.11 12.89 -12.57
N ILE A 194 -17.30 11.66 -12.10
CA ILE A 194 -16.75 11.20 -10.83
C ILE A 194 -15.22 11.16 -10.89
N ARG A 195 -14.57 11.76 -9.93
CA ARG A 195 -13.11 11.82 -9.85
C ARG A 195 -12.60 11.71 -8.42
N ARG A 196 -11.34 11.36 -8.27
CA ARG A 196 -10.69 11.44 -6.95
C ARG A 196 -10.60 12.89 -6.48
N SER A 197 -10.76 13.10 -5.19
CA SER A 197 -10.57 14.39 -4.53
C SER A 197 -9.14 14.93 -4.67
N ASN A 198 -8.17 14.05 -4.97
CA ASN A 198 -6.77 14.40 -5.17
C ASN A 198 -6.12 13.42 -6.16
N ARG A 199 -5.09 13.90 -6.90
CA ARG A 199 -4.29 13.05 -7.80
C ARG A 199 -3.54 11.93 -7.10
N PHE A 200 -3.18 12.14 -5.82
CA PHE A 200 -2.55 11.12 -4.98
C PHE A 200 -3.61 10.30 -4.26
N PRO A 201 -3.45 8.97 -4.15
CA PRO A 201 -4.48 8.10 -3.56
C PRO A 201 -4.61 8.26 -2.04
N ASN A 202 -3.58 8.77 -1.35
CA ASN A 202 -3.56 8.88 0.12
C ASN A 202 -4.69 9.78 0.61
N CYS A 203 -5.52 9.25 1.52
CA CYS A 203 -6.71 9.90 2.05
C CYS A 203 -7.72 10.40 1.01
N SER A 204 -7.52 10.10 -0.30
CA SER A 204 -8.46 10.50 -1.34
C SER A 204 -9.75 9.68 -1.29
N PHE A 205 -10.80 10.27 -1.80
CA PHE A 205 -12.14 9.72 -1.93
C PHE A 205 -12.70 10.13 -3.28
N PHE A 206 -13.82 9.55 -3.72
CA PHE A 206 -14.49 10.02 -4.91
C PHE A 206 -15.46 11.16 -4.60
N THR A 207 -15.45 12.16 -5.46
CA THR A 207 -16.27 13.36 -5.41
C THR A 207 -16.80 13.70 -6.79
N ASN A 208 -17.62 14.74 -6.90
CA ASN A 208 -18.17 15.24 -8.17
C ASN A 208 -19.09 14.23 -8.88
N TRP A 209 -19.86 13.45 -8.11
CA TRP A 209 -20.84 12.53 -8.65
C TRP A 209 -22.15 13.28 -8.96
N LYS A 210 -22.28 13.73 -10.21
CA LYS A 210 -23.33 14.68 -10.66
C LYS A 210 -24.40 14.06 -11.55
N SER A 211 -24.23 12.83 -12.03
CA SER A 211 -25.17 12.17 -12.92
C SER A 211 -25.53 10.77 -12.40
N ILE A 212 -26.77 10.37 -12.65
CA ILE A 212 -27.23 8.97 -12.41
C ILE A 212 -26.61 7.99 -13.41
N GLU A 213 -26.11 8.48 -14.55
CA GLU A 213 -25.40 7.67 -15.54
C GLU A 213 -23.96 7.33 -15.09
N ASP A 214 -23.44 8.06 -14.10
CA ASP A 214 -22.11 7.83 -13.57
C ASP A 214 -22.10 6.68 -12.59
N SER A 215 -21.01 5.94 -12.54
CA SER A 215 -20.86 4.78 -11.64
C SER A 215 -19.44 4.61 -11.11
N ILE A 216 -19.32 3.87 -10.02
CA ILE A 216 -18.07 3.43 -9.43
C ILE A 216 -18.03 1.92 -9.46
N THR A 217 -16.94 1.34 -9.98
CA THR A 217 -16.85 -0.12 -10.19
C THR A 217 -15.57 -0.72 -9.61
N TRP A 218 -15.67 -1.93 -9.10
CA TRP A 218 -14.55 -2.75 -8.61
C TRP A 218 -14.58 -4.11 -9.29
N ASN A 219 -13.45 -4.52 -9.87
CA ASN A 219 -13.26 -5.91 -10.26
C ASN A 219 -12.92 -6.71 -9.01
N VAL A 220 -13.70 -7.73 -8.71
CA VAL A 220 -13.57 -8.52 -7.50
C VAL A 220 -13.47 -10.01 -7.79
N GLU A 221 -12.85 -10.75 -6.89
CA GLU A 221 -12.87 -12.21 -6.83
C GLU A 221 -13.41 -12.61 -5.46
N VAL A 222 -14.49 -13.38 -5.45
CA VAL A 222 -15.11 -13.95 -4.26
C VAL A 222 -14.59 -15.38 -4.10
N PRO A 223 -13.75 -15.68 -3.09
CA PRO A 223 -13.14 -17.01 -2.97
C PRO A 223 -14.10 -18.10 -2.45
N ALA A 224 -15.19 -17.71 -1.78
CA ALA A 224 -16.20 -18.63 -1.26
C ALA A 224 -17.54 -17.93 -1.13
N ASP A 225 -18.65 -18.69 -1.32
CA ASP A 225 -20.01 -18.20 -1.10
C ASP A 225 -20.17 -17.60 0.29
N GLY A 226 -21.05 -16.63 0.43
CA GLY A 226 -21.33 -16.02 1.72
C GLY A 226 -22.38 -14.91 1.68
N ILE A 227 -22.86 -14.57 2.87
CA ILE A 227 -23.77 -13.44 3.10
C ILE A 227 -22.95 -12.33 3.78
N PHE A 228 -23.16 -11.10 3.33
CA PHE A 228 -22.41 -9.95 3.82
C PHE A 228 -23.36 -8.81 4.17
N GLU A 229 -23.22 -8.24 5.35
CA GLU A 229 -23.75 -6.91 5.65
C GLU A 229 -22.82 -5.89 4.99
N VAL A 230 -23.42 -4.94 4.26
CA VAL A 230 -22.69 -3.96 3.46
C VAL A 230 -22.98 -2.56 3.94
N GLU A 231 -21.92 -1.81 4.18
CA GLU A 231 -21.96 -0.39 4.52
C GLU A 231 -21.15 0.43 3.49
N LEU A 232 -21.66 1.60 3.17
CA LEU A 232 -20.97 2.60 2.36
C LEU A 232 -20.56 3.77 3.24
N TYR A 233 -19.29 4.14 3.24
CA TYR A 233 -18.81 5.32 3.95
C TYR A 233 -18.88 6.55 3.04
N TYR A 234 -19.72 7.52 3.41
CA TYR A 234 -20.07 8.66 2.58
C TYR A 234 -19.98 10.01 3.30
N ALA A 235 -19.91 11.08 2.51
CA ALA A 235 -20.24 12.44 2.93
C ALA A 235 -21.23 13.05 1.91
N CYS A 236 -22.19 13.86 2.40
CA CYS A 236 -23.26 14.41 1.60
C CYS A 236 -23.75 15.74 2.18
N GLY A 237 -23.80 16.79 1.36
CA GLY A 237 -24.36 18.07 1.72
C GLY A 237 -25.86 17.99 2.05
N LYS A 238 -26.37 18.94 2.79
CA LYS A 238 -27.77 18.98 3.22
C LYS A 238 -28.74 19.04 2.02
N GLU A 239 -28.38 19.78 1.00
CA GLU A 239 -29.15 19.98 -0.24
C GLU A 239 -29.11 18.78 -1.18
N ASP A 240 -28.18 17.84 -0.98
CA ASP A 240 -27.99 16.67 -1.82
C ASP A 240 -28.60 15.37 -1.18
N VAL A 241 -29.24 15.50 -0.02
CA VAL A 241 -29.91 14.39 0.65
C VAL A 241 -31.11 13.92 -0.16
N GLY A 242 -31.35 12.61 -0.18
CA GLY A 242 -32.51 12.00 -0.85
C GLY A 242 -32.13 11.08 -2.01
N SER A 243 -30.86 11.08 -2.43
CA SER A 243 -30.41 10.18 -3.51
C SER A 243 -30.64 8.71 -3.14
N ILE A 244 -31.10 7.92 -4.10
CA ILE A 244 -31.24 6.46 -4.00
C ILE A 244 -30.08 5.83 -4.73
N ILE A 245 -29.32 5.00 -4.04
CA ILE A 245 -28.17 4.28 -4.60
C ILE A 245 -28.41 2.80 -4.63
N GLU A 246 -27.78 2.13 -5.58
CA GLU A 246 -27.75 0.67 -5.73
C GLU A 246 -26.30 0.19 -5.81
N LEU A 247 -26.01 -0.83 -5.05
CA LEU A 247 -24.80 -1.64 -5.21
C LEU A 247 -25.21 -3.00 -5.76
N SER A 248 -24.67 -3.40 -6.91
CA SER A 248 -24.95 -4.66 -7.56
C SER A 248 -23.69 -5.42 -7.92
N MET A 249 -23.78 -6.75 -7.93
CA MET A 249 -22.72 -7.66 -8.37
C MET A 249 -23.10 -8.32 -9.66
N GLN A 250 -22.26 -8.22 -10.69
CA GLN A 250 -22.37 -8.97 -11.93
C GLN A 250 -21.30 -10.07 -11.93
N SER A 251 -21.72 -11.32 -12.05
CA SER A 251 -20.82 -12.45 -12.21
C SER A 251 -20.31 -12.53 -13.65
N GLY A 252 -19.02 -12.87 -13.83
CA GLY A 252 -18.40 -13.01 -15.14
C GLY A 252 -18.93 -14.15 -16.02
N ALA A 253 -19.68 -15.10 -15.46
CA ALA A 253 -20.09 -16.33 -16.17
C ALA A 253 -21.60 -16.44 -16.47
N SER A 254 -22.48 -15.73 -15.79
CA SER A 254 -23.93 -15.91 -15.98
C SER A 254 -24.77 -14.84 -15.29
N GLY A 255 -25.00 -13.71 -15.90
CA GLY A 255 -26.09 -12.79 -15.50
C GLY A 255 -26.17 -12.40 -14.00
N ALA A 256 -27.16 -11.60 -13.66
CA ALA A 256 -27.41 -11.21 -12.27
C ALA A 256 -27.86 -12.41 -11.43
N ILE A 257 -27.19 -12.65 -10.31
CA ILE A 257 -27.59 -13.64 -9.31
C ILE A 257 -28.65 -13.01 -8.41
N PRO A 258 -29.81 -13.65 -8.16
CA PRO A 258 -30.79 -13.15 -7.22
C PRO A 258 -30.19 -12.89 -5.83
N GLY A 259 -30.47 -11.72 -5.24
CA GLY A 259 -29.89 -11.31 -3.96
C GLY A 259 -28.49 -10.68 -4.04
N SER A 260 -27.95 -10.46 -5.23
CA SER A 260 -26.64 -9.80 -5.47
C SER A 260 -26.75 -8.28 -5.64
N SER A 261 -27.86 -7.66 -5.26
CA SER A 261 -28.01 -6.20 -5.22
C SER A 261 -28.67 -5.72 -3.94
N VAL A 262 -28.29 -4.52 -3.51
CA VAL A 262 -28.88 -3.81 -2.36
C VAL A 262 -29.07 -2.35 -2.73
N ARG A 263 -30.10 -1.74 -2.13
CA ARG A 263 -30.46 -0.32 -2.35
C ARG A 263 -30.60 0.40 -1.03
N ALA A 264 -30.19 1.65 -1.00
CA ALA A 264 -30.40 2.51 0.15
C ALA A 264 -30.64 3.96 -0.28
N LYS A 265 -31.39 4.67 0.55
CA LYS A 265 -31.61 6.12 0.43
C LYS A 265 -30.66 6.86 1.34
N VAL A 266 -29.97 7.86 0.82
CA VAL A 266 -29.18 8.81 1.61
C VAL A 266 -30.14 9.75 2.31
N ASN A 267 -30.41 9.49 3.57
CA ASN A 267 -31.45 10.19 4.35
C ASN A 267 -30.89 11.15 5.40
N GLN A 268 -29.59 11.24 5.56
CA GLN A 268 -28.96 12.11 6.55
C GLN A 268 -27.81 12.89 5.94
N PRO A 269 -27.75 14.22 6.13
CA PRO A 269 -26.61 15.02 5.72
C PRO A 269 -25.41 14.71 6.62
N HIS A 270 -24.22 14.71 6.02
CA HIS A 270 -22.94 14.58 6.71
C HIS A 270 -21.83 15.13 5.83
N ASP A 271 -21.47 16.37 6.03
CA ASP A 271 -20.43 17.05 5.25
C ASP A 271 -19.40 17.75 6.16
N PRO A 272 -18.58 16.96 6.89
CA PRO A 272 -17.55 17.53 7.75
C PRO A 272 -16.41 18.11 6.91
N PRO A 273 -15.66 19.10 7.45
CA PRO A 273 -14.48 19.64 6.78
C PRO A 273 -13.33 18.62 6.73
N LEU A 274 -12.36 18.89 5.85
CA LEU A 274 -11.08 18.19 5.86
C LEU A 274 -10.31 18.52 7.14
N ARG A 275 -9.65 17.52 7.75
CA ARG A 275 -8.93 17.64 9.02
C ARG A 275 -7.43 17.62 8.83
N GLY A 276 -6.69 18.33 9.68
CA GLY A 276 -5.23 18.34 9.76
C GLY A 276 -4.53 19.41 8.89
N ALA A 277 -5.27 20.17 8.07
CA ALA A 277 -4.65 21.21 7.24
C ALA A 277 -4.04 22.35 8.06
N GLY A 278 -4.65 22.70 9.17
CA GLY A 278 -4.17 23.78 10.08
C GLY A 278 -3.02 23.34 10.98
N GLU A 279 -2.72 22.04 11.06
CA GLU A 279 -1.68 21.48 11.92
C GLU A 279 -0.38 21.21 11.17
N ASP A 280 -0.40 21.27 9.84
CA ASP A 280 0.77 21.02 9.02
C ASP A 280 1.70 22.25 8.99
N CYS A 281 2.94 22.10 9.42
CA CYS A 281 3.98 23.13 9.31
C CYS A 281 4.34 23.46 7.86
N VAL A 282 4.05 22.56 6.92
CA VAL A 282 4.30 22.71 5.49
C VAL A 282 3.11 22.17 4.71
N LYS A 283 2.56 22.99 3.83
CA LYS A 283 1.46 22.55 2.94
C LYS A 283 1.85 21.32 2.15
N ARG A 284 1.13 20.24 2.34
CA ARG A 284 1.30 19.01 1.57
C ARG A 284 0.46 19.01 0.29
N THR A 285 0.83 18.13 -0.63
CA THR A 285 0.14 17.98 -1.91
C THR A 285 -0.90 16.86 -1.91
N GLU A 286 -0.82 15.94 -0.94
CA GLU A 286 -1.77 14.85 -0.73
C GLU A 286 -3.06 15.36 -0.08
N SER A 287 -4.13 14.59 -0.19
CA SER A 287 -5.40 14.89 0.46
C SER A 287 -5.29 14.82 1.98
N TYR A 288 -6.12 15.60 2.66
CA TYR A 288 -6.34 15.53 4.11
C TYR A 288 -7.42 14.50 4.43
N VAL A 289 -7.48 14.10 5.69
CA VAL A 289 -8.51 13.18 6.19
C VAL A 289 -9.85 13.92 6.26
N LYS A 290 -10.91 13.23 5.85
CA LYS A 290 -12.30 13.63 6.06
C LYS A 290 -13.00 12.52 6.84
N ASP A 291 -13.84 12.87 7.80
CA ASP A 291 -14.63 11.90 8.53
C ASP A 291 -15.85 11.50 7.68
N PHE A 292 -16.01 10.21 7.43
CA PHE A 292 -17.11 9.68 6.63
C PHE A 292 -18.06 8.90 7.53
N ARG A 293 -19.36 8.97 7.21
CA ARG A 293 -20.42 8.29 7.94
C ARG A 293 -20.79 6.98 7.25
N PRO A 294 -21.05 5.87 7.98
CA PRO A 294 -21.57 4.66 7.38
C PRO A 294 -23.06 4.82 7.01
N LEU A 295 -23.41 4.36 5.81
CA LEU A 295 -24.75 4.13 5.32
C LEU A 295 -24.94 2.63 5.16
N LYS A 296 -25.86 2.01 5.89
CA LYS A 296 -26.20 0.61 5.74
C LYS A 296 -26.93 0.40 4.41
N LEU A 297 -26.36 -0.42 3.53
CA LEU A 297 -26.96 -0.77 2.25
C LEU A 297 -27.88 -2.00 2.37
N GLY A 298 -27.57 -2.93 3.25
CA GLY A 298 -28.31 -4.16 3.45
C GLY A 298 -27.44 -5.42 3.40
N ARG A 299 -28.07 -6.58 3.18
CA ARG A 299 -27.38 -7.86 3.07
C ARG A 299 -27.28 -8.30 1.62
N MET A 300 -26.09 -8.67 1.19
CA MET A 300 -25.80 -9.22 -0.13
C MET A 300 -25.38 -10.68 -0.02
N LYS A 301 -25.98 -11.53 -0.83
CA LYS A 301 -25.51 -12.89 -1.07
C LYS A 301 -24.53 -12.86 -2.24
N LEU A 302 -23.29 -13.31 -2.02
CA LEU A 302 -22.26 -13.37 -3.04
C LEU A 302 -21.84 -14.81 -3.25
N SER A 303 -21.77 -15.22 -4.52
CA SER A 303 -21.30 -16.55 -4.92
C SER A 303 -19.82 -16.50 -5.31
N ARG A 304 -19.12 -17.61 -5.10
CA ARG A 304 -17.74 -17.80 -5.50
C ARG A 304 -17.52 -17.48 -6.98
N GLY A 305 -16.46 -16.73 -7.29
CA GLY A 305 -16.04 -16.44 -8.66
C GLY A 305 -15.62 -14.99 -8.85
N ALA A 306 -15.14 -14.71 -10.05
CA ALA A 306 -14.81 -13.36 -10.48
C ALA A 306 -16.06 -12.58 -10.86
N GLY A 307 -16.06 -11.28 -10.61
CA GLY A 307 -17.18 -10.43 -10.98
C GLY A 307 -16.85 -8.94 -10.88
N LYS A 308 -17.85 -8.14 -11.15
CA LYS A 308 -17.79 -6.67 -11.13
C LYS A 308 -18.87 -6.13 -10.19
N LEU A 309 -18.43 -5.47 -9.12
CA LEU A 309 -19.30 -4.66 -8.27
C LEU A 309 -19.51 -3.30 -8.94
N THR A 310 -20.76 -2.84 -8.96
CA THR A 310 -21.15 -1.53 -9.51
C THR A 310 -21.97 -0.78 -8.47
N LEU A 311 -21.51 0.40 -8.08
CA LEU A 311 -22.24 1.37 -7.29
C LEU A 311 -22.76 2.46 -8.24
N ARG A 312 -24.08 2.66 -8.30
CA ARG A 312 -24.73 3.69 -9.12
C ARG A 312 -25.81 4.41 -8.35
N ALA A 313 -26.18 5.59 -8.78
CA ALA A 313 -27.36 6.29 -8.32
C ALA A 313 -28.57 5.92 -9.21
N LEU A 314 -29.73 5.69 -8.59
CA LEU A 314 -31.01 5.51 -9.28
C LEU A 314 -31.81 6.81 -9.32
N GLU A 315 -31.65 7.61 -8.27
CA GLU A 315 -32.29 8.92 -8.12
C GLU A 315 -31.29 9.92 -7.53
N LYS A 316 -31.38 11.16 -7.97
CA LYS A 316 -30.52 12.26 -7.52
C LYS A 316 -31.35 13.56 -7.47
N PRO A 317 -31.92 13.90 -6.32
CA PRO A 317 -32.73 15.13 -6.20
C PRO A 317 -31.89 16.41 -6.11
N GLY A 318 -30.70 16.36 -5.54
CA GLY A 318 -29.78 17.49 -5.37
C GLY A 318 -28.86 17.72 -6.55
N SER A 319 -27.82 18.56 -6.34
CA SER A 319 -26.82 18.89 -7.37
C SER A 319 -25.84 17.75 -7.63
N GLN A 320 -25.57 16.92 -6.60
CA GLN A 320 -24.72 15.74 -6.66
C GLN A 320 -25.28 14.61 -5.78
N VAL A 321 -24.73 13.41 -5.93
CA VAL A 321 -25.16 12.24 -5.16
C VAL A 321 -24.53 12.24 -3.78
N MET A 322 -23.20 12.14 -3.71
CA MET A 322 -22.41 12.11 -2.47
C MET A 322 -20.92 12.04 -2.79
N GLU A 323 -20.11 12.16 -1.76
CA GLU A 323 -18.72 11.72 -1.75
C GLU A 323 -18.59 10.30 -1.21
N VAL A 324 -17.71 9.48 -1.79
CA VAL A 324 -17.58 8.04 -1.47
C VAL A 324 -16.17 7.72 -1.01
N ARG A 325 -16.06 7.16 0.20
CA ARG A 325 -14.77 6.76 0.78
C ARG A 325 -14.43 5.30 0.53
N LEU A 326 -15.33 4.39 0.90
CA LEU A 326 -15.14 2.95 0.76
C LEU A 326 -16.47 2.19 0.92
N LEU A 327 -16.48 0.96 0.45
CA LEU A 327 -17.44 -0.08 0.83
C LEU A 327 -16.83 -0.95 1.94
N PHE A 328 -17.63 -1.30 2.92
CA PHE A 328 -17.27 -2.17 4.02
C PHE A 328 -18.20 -3.37 4.05
N PHE A 329 -17.64 -4.57 3.96
CA PHE A 329 -18.35 -5.83 3.97
C PHE A 329 -18.03 -6.57 5.26
N THR A 330 -19.06 -6.97 5.98
CA THR A 330 -18.96 -7.84 7.16
C THR A 330 -19.59 -9.17 6.82
N ARG A 331 -18.79 -10.25 6.84
CA ARG A 331 -19.33 -11.60 6.68
C ARG A 331 -20.21 -11.92 7.87
N VAL A 332 -21.45 -12.37 7.60
CA VAL A 332 -22.38 -12.86 8.60
C VAL A 332 -22.50 -14.38 8.47
N ASN A 333 -22.64 -15.05 9.58
CA ASN A 333 -22.97 -16.47 9.60
C ASN A 333 -24.47 -16.60 9.33
N ASP A 334 -24.84 -17.65 8.62
CA ASP A 334 -26.24 -18.03 8.40
C ASP A 334 -26.93 -18.35 9.72
#